data_a76ecf22b8959fdf85fc7c8019284346
#
_entry.id   a76ecf22b8959fdf85fc7c8019284346
#
_cell.length_a   1.000
_cell.length_b   1.000
_cell.length_c   1.000
_cell.angle_alpha   90.00
_cell.angle_beta   90.00
_cell.angle_gamma   90.00
#
_symmetry.space_group_name_H-M   'P 1'
#
loop_
_entity.id
_entity.type
_entity.pdbx_description
1 polymer ?
#
loop_
_entity_poly.entity_id
_entity_poly.type
_entity_poly.pdbx_seq_one_letter_code
_entity_poly.pdbx_strand_id
1 'polypeptide(L)' 'MSKRFAKIAADLMGCEKARIYQSCVFVKEPGMAETNWHSDLNMVPLDTNEFITLWIPLRSLDEEDAALHFASRSH' A
#
# COMPACT_ATOMS: atom_id res chain seq x y z
N MET A 1 -13.31 4.37 7.28
CA MET A 1 -12.24 4.84 6.40
C MET A 1 -12.44 6.30 6.03
N SER A 2 -11.38 7.07 5.89
CA SER A 2 -11.46 8.46 5.48
C SER A 2 -11.98 8.60 4.05
N LYS A 3 -12.93 9.50 3.84
CA LYS A 3 -13.42 9.83 2.49
C LYS A 3 -12.31 10.36 1.58
N ARG A 4 -11.33 11.03 2.17
CA ARG A 4 -10.17 11.56 1.45
C ARG A 4 -9.33 10.44 0.82
N PHE A 5 -9.02 9.39 1.58
CA PHE A 5 -8.25 8.27 1.06
C PHE A 5 -9.03 7.48 0.01
N ALA A 6 -10.32 7.29 0.22
CA ALA A 6 -11.17 6.63 -0.76
C ALA A 6 -11.21 7.40 -2.08
N LYS A 7 -11.28 8.73 -2.02
CA LYS A 7 -11.27 9.57 -3.21
C LYS A 7 -9.94 9.49 -3.94
N ILE A 8 -8.83 9.54 -3.22
CA ILE A 8 -7.50 9.40 -3.83
C ILE A 8 -7.37 8.07 -4.55
N ALA A 9 -7.77 6.98 -3.90
CA ALA A 9 -7.71 5.65 -4.49
C ALA A 9 -8.58 5.55 -5.75
N ALA A 10 -9.82 6.04 -5.69
CA ALA A 10 -10.72 6.01 -6.83
C ALA A 10 -10.19 6.84 -8.00
N ASP A 11 -9.64 8.03 -7.72
CA ASP A 11 -9.08 8.90 -8.76
C ASP A 11 -7.87 8.23 -9.44
N LEU A 12 -7.00 7.60 -8.67
CA LEU A 12 -5.82 6.91 -9.22
C LEU A 12 -6.19 5.69 -10.05
N MET A 13 -7.26 5.00 -9.70
CA MET A 13 -7.76 3.85 -10.47
C MET A 13 -8.67 4.25 -11.63
N GLY A 14 -9.06 5.52 -11.72
CA GLY A 14 -10.00 5.97 -12.74
C GLY A 14 -11.44 5.50 -12.50
N CYS A 15 -11.82 5.25 -11.26
CA CYS A 15 -13.14 4.76 -10.88
C CYS A 15 -13.93 5.83 -10.14
N GLU A 16 -15.25 5.72 -10.12
CA GLU A 16 -16.11 6.60 -9.33
C GLU A 16 -16.14 6.22 -7.86
N LYS A 17 -15.99 4.95 -7.55
CA LYS A 17 -16.05 4.40 -6.20
C LYS A 17 -14.91 3.42 -5.95
N ALA A 18 -14.48 3.33 -4.69
CA ALA A 18 -13.52 2.36 -4.25
C ALA A 18 -14.11 1.52 -3.12
N ARG A 19 -13.73 0.25 -3.07
CA ARG A 19 -14.17 -0.67 -2.03
C ARG A 19 -12.94 -1.17 -1.28
N ILE A 20 -13.01 -1.19 0.06
CA ILE A 20 -11.94 -1.76 0.87
C ILE A 20 -11.95 -3.27 0.73
N TYR A 21 -10.83 -3.83 0.32
CA TYR A 21 -10.60 -5.26 0.38
C TYR A 21 -10.11 -5.68 1.76
N GLN A 22 -9.07 -5.03 2.26
CA GLN A 22 -8.42 -5.37 3.50
C GLN A 22 -7.71 -4.16 4.09
N SER A 23 -7.67 -4.09 5.42
CA SER A 23 -6.89 -3.09 6.15
C SER A 23 -6.08 -3.79 7.22
N CYS A 24 -4.78 -3.49 7.31
CA CYS A 24 -3.87 -4.09 8.27
C CYS A 24 -2.99 -3.04 8.90
N VAL A 25 -2.55 -3.32 10.13
CA VAL A 25 -1.54 -2.53 10.81
C VAL A 25 -0.30 -3.41 10.99
N PHE A 26 0.85 -2.87 10.58
CA PHE A 26 2.13 -3.55 10.74
C PHE A 26 3.02 -2.75 11.68
N VAL A 27 3.66 -3.43 12.62
CA VAL A 27 4.63 -2.84 13.53
C VAL A 27 5.98 -3.46 13.26
N LYS A 28 6.98 -2.62 12.95
CA LYS A 28 8.37 -3.07 12.81
C LYS A 28 9.19 -2.44 13.92
N GLU A 29 9.79 -3.29 14.73
CA GLU A 29 10.71 -2.89 15.79
C GLU A 29 12.15 -2.99 15.30
N PRO A 30 13.10 -2.26 15.94
CA PRO A 30 14.51 -2.37 15.57
C PRO A 30 14.99 -3.82 15.61
N GLY A 31 15.72 -4.23 14.58
CA GLY A 31 16.24 -5.60 14.47
C GLY A 31 15.33 -6.61 13.81
N MET A 32 14.11 -6.22 13.42
CA MET A 32 13.21 -7.09 12.67
C MET A 32 13.67 -7.23 11.22
N ALA A 33 13.37 -8.37 10.62
CA ALA A 33 13.75 -8.67 9.25
C ALA A 33 13.08 -7.73 8.24
N GLU A 34 13.77 -7.49 7.12
CA GLU A 34 13.22 -6.73 6.00
C GLU A 34 12.10 -7.50 5.33
N THR A 35 11.14 -6.75 4.79
CA THR A 35 10.11 -7.32 3.92
C THR A 35 10.70 -7.55 2.53
N ASN A 36 10.49 -8.72 1.97
CA ASN A 36 10.98 -9.07 0.64
C ASN A 36 10.30 -8.21 -0.44
N TRP A 37 11.02 -8.00 -1.55
CA TRP A 37 10.45 -7.35 -2.72
C TRP A 37 9.25 -8.14 -3.22
N HIS A 38 8.15 -7.45 -3.51
CA HIS A 38 6.92 -8.08 -3.97
C HIS A 38 6.03 -7.09 -4.70
N SER A 39 5.02 -7.61 -5.35
CA SER A 39 3.90 -6.83 -5.87
C SER A 39 2.64 -7.22 -5.09
N ASP A 40 1.94 -6.25 -4.54
CA ASP A 40 0.74 -6.50 -3.75
C ASP A 40 -0.35 -7.20 -4.55
N LEU A 41 -0.49 -6.87 -5.82
CA LEU A 41 -1.52 -7.49 -6.68
C LEU A 41 -1.35 -9.00 -6.78
N ASN A 42 -0.12 -9.49 -6.74
CA ASN A 42 0.16 -10.92 -6.79
C ASN A 42 -0.19 -11.65 -5.50
N MET A 43 -0.46 -10.93 -4.43
CA MET A 43 -0.74 -11.47 -3.11
C MET A 43 -2.23 -11.51 -2.76
N VAL A 44 -3.08 -11.02 -3.64
CA VAL A 44 -4.54 -10.98 -3.41
C VAL A 44 -5.26 -11.87 -4.41
N PRO A 45 -6.32 -12.57 -3.98
CA PRO A 45 -7.08 -13.46 -4.86
C PRO A 45 -8.14 -12.70 -5.65
N LEU A 46 -7.76 -11.60 -6.30
CA LEU A 46 -8.66 -10.78 -7.09
C LEU A 46 -8.37 -10.97 -8.58
N ASP A 47 -9.44 -11.04 -9.35
CA ASP A 47 -9.39 -11.26 -10.78
C ASP A 47 -9.50 -9.95 -11.56
N THR A 48 -8.75 -8.94 -11.11
CA THR A 48 -8.78 -7.59 -11.68
C THR A 48 -7.46 -6.88 -11.43
N ASN A 49 -7.11 -5.95 -12.32
CA ASN A 49 -5.99 -5.03 -12.14
C ASN A 49 -6.43 -3.71 -11.48
N GLU A 50 -7.72 -3.55 -11.22
CA GLU A 50 -8.25 -2.36 -10.56
C GLU A 50 -8.07 -2.48 -9.05
N PHE A 51 -6.82 -2.43 -8.62
CA PHE A 51 -6.41 -2.62 -7.24
C PHE A 51 -5.32 -1.63 -6.89
N ILE A 52 -5.42 -1.00 -5.72
CA ILE A 52 -4.39 -0.09 -5.23
C ILE A 52 -4.22 -0.27 -3.73
N THR A 53 -2.99 -0.17 -3.27
CA THR A 53 -2.65 -0.20 -1.85
C THR A 53 -2.30 1.20 -1.38
N LEU A 54 -2.86 1.60 -0.26
CA LEU A 54 -2.47 2.80 0.47
C LEU A 54 -1.57 2.38 1.63
N TRP A 55 -0.32 2.86 1.59
CA TRP A 55 0.62 2.65 2.68
C TRP A 55 0.76 3.96 3.46
N ILE A 56 0.37 3.94 4.72
CA ILE A 56 0.28 5.15 5.52
C ILE A 56 1.15 4.99 6.75
N PRO A 57 2.27 5.73 6.86
CA PRO A 57 3.04 5.75 8.09
C PRO A 57 2.25 6.48 9.19
N LEU A 58 2.31 5.95 10.40
CA LEU A 58 1.63 6.54 11.54
C LEU A 58 2.52 7.50 12.33
N ARG A 59 3.73 7.76 11.82
CA ARG A 59 4.65 8.79 12.30
C ARG A 59 5.52 9.26 11.15
N SER A 60 6.22 10.37 11.36
CA SER A 60 7.20 10.85 10.36
C SER A 60 8.35 9.85 10.23
N LEU A 61 8.77 9.58 9.00
CA LEU A 61 9.85 8.64 8.69
C LEU A 61 10.94 9.34 7.89
N ASP A 62 12.19 9.01 8.21
CA ASP A 62 13.36 9.33 7.39
C ASP A 62 13.74 8.12 6.54
N GLU A 63 14.69 8.30 5.61
CA GLU A 63 15.16 7.19 4.76
C GLU A 63 15.76 6.03 5.58
N GLU A 64 16.34 6.34 6.74
CA GLU A 64 16.94 5.34 7.63
C GLU A 64 15.90 4.54 8.41
N ASP A 65 14.69 5.06 8.52
CA ASP A 65 13.57 4.32 9.09
C ASP A 65 13.06 3.28 8.08
N ALA A 66 12.15 2.41 8.50
CA ALA A 66 11.62 1.33 7.65
C ALA A 66 10.66 1.88 6.57
N ALA A 67 11.14 2.79 5.73
CA ALA A 67 10.38 3.37 4.64
C ALA A 67 10.31 2.41 3.45
N LEU A 68 9.35 2.67 2.55
CA LEU A 68 9.20 1.87 1.34
C LEU A 68 10.28 2.20 0.31
N HIS A 69 10.70 1.17 -0.41
CA HIS A 69 11.56 1.29 -1.57
C HIS A 69 10.86 0.68 -2.77
N PHE A 70 11.00 1.33 -3.94
CA PHE A 70 10.32 0.90 -5.15
C PHE A 70 11.33 0.63 -6.26
N ALA A 71 11.11 -0.46 -6.99
CA ALA A 71 11.82 -0.71 -8.25
C ALA A 71 11.03 -0.04 -9.37
N SER A 72 11.68 0.88 -10.09
CA SER A 72 11.01 1.66 -11.13
C SER A 72 10.46 0.75 -12.23
N ARG A 73 9.21 1.00 -12.64
CA ARG A 73 8.56 0.30 -13.76
C ARG A 73 8.48 -1.22 -13.58
N SER A 74 8.39 -1.69 -12.35
CA SER A 74 8.36 -3.13 -12.06
C SER A 74 6.95 -3.69 -11.83
N HIS A 75 5.95 -2.84 -12.00
CA HIS A 75 4.55 -3.22 -11.79
C HIS A 75 4.00 -4.10 -12.89
#